data_8879dbec22e04b7a1c6a543a6cef9136
#
_entry.id   8879dbec22e04b7a1c6a543a6cef9136
#
_cell.length_a   1.000
_cell.length_b   1.000
_cell.length_c   1.000
_cell.angle_alpha   90.00
_cell.angle_beta   90.00
_cell.angle_gamma   90.00
#
_symmetry.space_group_name_H-M   'P 1'
#
loop_
_entity.id
_entity.type
_entity.pdbx_description
1 polymer ?
#
loop_
_entity_poly.entity_id
_entity_poly.type
_entity_poly.pdbx_seq_one_letter_code
_entity_poly.pdbx_strand_id
1 'polypeptide(L)'
;MTQVRYFGFVKAEEPWTGNQFKMYAGKNGSTFGSKVPAGSVVECGYRSISSADSAARELKSRCEKMGRRVFCWGYESVAEAR
;
A
#
# COMPACT_ATOMS: atom_id res chain seq x y z
N MET A 1 20.63 -10.62 7.16
CA MET A 1 20.61 -9.22 6.66
C MET A 1 19.17 -8.78 6.41
N THR A 2 18.83 -7.57 6.80
CA THR A 2 17.47 -7.04 6.62
C THR A 2 17.46 -6.09 5.45
N GLN A 3 16.49 -6.24 4.56
CA GLN A 3 16.29 -5.31 3.46
C GLN A 3 15.01 -4.53 3.70
N VAL A 4 15.07 -3.23 3.47
CA VAL A 4 13.92 -2.34 3.66
C VAL A 4 13.48 -1.78 2.32
N ARG A 5 12.18 -1.77 2.11
CA ARG A 5 11.55 -1.16 0.94
C ARG A 5 10.36 -0.32 1.38
N TYR A 6 9.95 0.56 0.52
CA TYR A 6 8.81 1.46 0.79
C TYR A 6 7.63 1.04 -0.06
N PHE A 7 6.46 1.05 0.56
CA PHE A 7 5.20 0.77 -0.12
C PHE A 7 4.25 1.92 0.12
N GLY A 8 3.43 2.23 -0.86
CA GLY A 8 2.29 3.08 -0.62
C GLY A 8 1.26 2.31 0.19
N PHE A 9 0.46 3.00 0.98
CA PHE A 9 -0.65 2.36 1.69
C PHE A 9 -1.86 3.27 1.69
N VAL A 10 -3.02 2.63 1.82
CA VAL A 10 -4.30 3.30 1.93
C VAL A 10 -5.10 2.59 3.00
N LYS A 11 -5.70 3.38 3.91
CA LYS A 11 -6.71 2.88 4.85
C LYS A 11 -8.04 3.47 4.41
N ALA A 12 -8.99 2.60 4.17
CA ALA A 12 -10.27 3.01 3.61
C ALA A 12 -11.42 2.26 4.27
N GLU A 13 -12.63 2.75 4.01
CA GLU A 13 -13.85 2.18 4.53
C GLU A 13 -14.84 1.96 3.40
N GLU A 14 -15.54 0.84 3.44
CA GLU A 14 -16.67 0.60 2.55
C GLU A 14 -17.93 1.18 3.22
N PRO A 15 -18.46 2.32 2.73
CA PRO A 15 -19.59 2.97 3.40
C PRO A 15 -20.84 2.09 3.51
N TRP A 16 -21.01 1.16 2.55
CA TRP A 16 -22.18 0.29 2.50
C TRP A 16 -22.15 -0.84 3.53
N THR A 17 -20.97 -1.18 4.08
CA THR A 17 -20.85 -2.20 5.13
C THR A 17 -20.28 -1.65 6.43
N GLY A 18 -19.61 -0.51 6.39
CA GLY A 18 -18.87 0.03 7.51
C GLY A 18 -17.53 -0.67 7.77
N ASN A 19 -17.17 -1.64 6.96
CA ASN A 19 -15.89 -2.35 7.12
C ASN A 19 -14.72 -1.47 6.72
N GLN A 20 -13.67 -1.49 7.55
CA GLN A 20 -12.43 -0.79 7.28
C GLN A 20 -11.38 -1.79 6.83
N PHE A 21 -10.49 -1.33 5.94
CA PHE A 21 -9.42 -2.19 5.43
C PHE A 21 -8.18 -1.35 5.12
N LYS A 22 -7.04 -2.04 5.01
CA LYS A 22 -5.77 -1.44 4.63
C LYS A 22 -5.23 -2.18 3.42
N MET A 23 -4.68 -1.44 2.47
CA MET A 23 -4.04 -2.01 1.29
C MET A 23 -2.68 -1.38 1.08
N TYR A 24 -1.76 -2.15 0.53
CA TYR A 24 -0.44 -1.67 0.13
C TYR A 24 -0.33 -1.66 -1.38
N ALA A 25 0.40 -0.67 -1.89
CA ALA A 25 0.70 -0.56 -3.32
C ALA A 25 2.21 -0.66 -3.54
N GLY A 26 2.61 -1.56 -4.41
CA GLY A 26 4.00 -1.75 -4.80
C GLY A 26 4.22 -1.46 -6.27
N LYS A 27 5.38 -1.88 -6.79
CA LYS A 27 5.78 -1.67 -8.18
C LYS A 27 4.84 -2.38 -9.15
N ASN A 28 4.76 -1.83 -10.35
CA ASN A 28 4.05 -2.45 -11.49
C ASN A 28 2.58 -2.75 -11.20
N GLY A 29 1.94 -1.89 -10.41
CA GLY A 29 0.55 -2.06 -10.07
C GLY A 29 0.27 -3.15 -9.05
N SER A 30 1.29 -3.68 -8.39
CA SER A 30 1.12 -4.69 -7.35
C SER A 30 0.33 -4.13 -6.19
N THR A 31 -0.62 -4.89 -5.69
CA THR A 31 -1.40 -4.52 -4.51
C THR A 31 -1.44 -5.69 -3.54
N PHE A 32 -1.47 -5.36 -2.26
CA PHE A 32 -1.50 -6.35 -1.18
C PHE A 32 -2.56 -5.93 -0.17
N GLY A 33 -3.08 -6.88 0.56
CA GLY A 33 -4.04 -6.60 1.63
C GLY A 33 -3.34 -6.01 2.86
N SER A 34 -3.78 -6.39 4.03
CA SER A 34 -3.29 -5.81 5.29
C SER A 34 -1.81 -6.07 5.58
N LYS A 35 -1.16 -6.96 4.83
CA LYS A 35 0.22 -7.33 5.05
C LYS A 35 0.91 -7.67 3.73
N VAL A 36 2.16 -7.20 3.57
CA VAL A 36 2.99 -7.56 2.42
C VAL A 36 3.69 -8.89 2.74
N PRO A 37 3.54 -9.92 1.89
CA PRO A 37 4.26 -11.18 2.11
C PRO A 37 5.78 -10.97 2.10
N ALA A 38 6.51 -11.68 2.95
CA ALA A 38 7.95 -11.51 3.08
C ALA A 38 8.68 -11.64 1.73
N GLY A 39 8.28 -12.61 0.91
CA GLY A 39 8.91 -12.83 -0.39
C GLY A 39 8.67 -11.74 -1.42
N SER A 40 7.70 -10.85 -1.16
CA SER A 40 7.35 -9.77 -2.09
C SER A 40 7.95 -8.42 -1.73
N VAL A 41 8.56 -8.29 -0.57
CA VAL A 41 9.06 -7.00 -0.09
C VAL A 41 10.13 -6.42 -1.03
N VAL A 42 11.17 -7.18 -1.31
CA VAL A 42 12.27 -6.72 -2.16
C VAL A 42 11.83 -6.61 -3.62
N GLU A 43 11.01 -7.53 -4.06
CA GLU A 43 10.57 -7.61 -5.46
C GLU A 43 9.61 -6.48 -5.84
N CYS A 44 8.68 -6.17 -4.96
CA CYS A 44 7.58 -5.25 -5.26
C CYS A 44 7.72 -3.89 -4.58
N GLY A 45 8.58 -3.76 -3.58
CA GLY A 45 8.74 -2.51 -2.85
C GLY A 45 9.58 -1.50 -3.60
N TYR A 46 9.31 -0.23 -3.34
CA TYR A 46 10.09 0.87 -3.92
C TYR A 46 11.31 1.17 -3.08
N ARG A 47 12.35 1.68 -3.70
CA ARG A 47 13.54 2.13 -3.00
C ARG A 47 13.43 3.57 -2.54
N SER A 48 12.51 4.34 -3.11
CA SER A 48 12.32 5.74 -2.76
C SER A 48 10.96 5.98 -2.14
N ILE A 49 10.94 6.91 -1.19
CA ILE A 49 9.71 7.34 -0.52
C ILE A 49 8.76 8.01 -1.50
N SER A 50 9.28 8.83 -2.41
CA SER A 50 8.42 9.57 -3.34
C SER A 50 7.70 8.64 -4.30
N SER A 51 8.34 7.55 -4.74
CA SER A 51 7.68 6.56 -5.59
C SER A 51 6.57 5.83 -4.85
N ALA A 52 6.81 5.47 -3.58
CA ALA A 52 5.82 4.82 -2.74
C ALA A 52 4.63 5.75 -2.49
N ASP A 53 4.90 7.02 -2.24
CA ASP A 53 3.84 8.02 -2.03
C ASP A 53 2.98 8.20 -3.28
N SER A 54 3.60 8.23 -4.45
CA SER A 54 2.88 8.30 -5.73
C SER A 54 1.98 7.09 -5.94
N ALA A 55 2.48 5.90 -5.59
CA ALA A 55 1.69 4.68 -5.68
C ALA A 55 0.48 4.72 -4.72
N ALA A 56 0.67 5.29 -3.54
CA ALA A 56 -0.42 5.46 -2.58
C ALA A 56 -1.50 6.39 -3.13
N ARG A 57 -1.10 7.47 -3.80
CA ARG A 57 -2.05 8.41 -4.41
C ARG A 57 -2.89 7.73 -5.50
N GLU A 58 -2.26 6.91 -6.32
CA GLU A 58 -2.97 6.16 -7.36
C GLU A 58 -3.96 5.19 -6.74
N LEU A 59 -3.55 4.48 -5.71
CA LEU A 59 -4.42 3.53 -5.02
C LEU A 59 -5.59 4.26 -4.35
N LYS A 60 -5.32 5.41 -3.72
CA LYS A 60 -6.34 6.26 -3.13
C LYS A 60 -7.40 6.64 -4.17
N SER A 61 -6.94 7.11 -5.34
CA SER A 61 -7.83 7.50 -6.43
C SER A 61 -8.71 6.35 -6.89
N ARG A 62 -8.14 5.15 -7.02
CA ARG A 62 -8.90 3.95 -7.40
C ARG A 62 -9.96 3.62 -6.36
N CYS A 63 -9.62 3.67 -5.09
CA CYS A 63 -10.56 3.39 -4.02
C CYS A 63 -11.73 4.37 -4.03
N GLU A 64 -11.44 5.64 -4.24
CA GLU A 64 -12.46 6.68 -4.29
C GLU A 64 -13.39 6.49 -5.49
N LYS A 65 -12.83 6.11 -6.64
CA LYS A 65 -13.63 5.82 -7.83
C LYS A 65 -14.56 4.63 -7.64
N MET A 66 -14.19 3.70 -6.78
CA MET A 66 -15.01 2.54 -6.44
C MET A 66 -16.02 2.83 -5.32
N GLY A 67 -16.10 4.07 -4.86
CA GLY A 67 -17.04 4.47 -3.82
C GLY A 67 -16.55 4.25 -2.40
N ARG A 68 -15.31 3.85 -2.22
CA ARG A 68 -14.73 3.68 -0.89
C ARG A 68 -14.22 5.00 -0.35
N ARG A 69 -14.32 5.18 0.95
CA ARG A 69 -13.86 6.40 1.60
C ARG A 69 -12.46 6.19 2.19
N VAL A 70 -11.48 6.90 1.63
CA VAL A 70 -10.10 6.86 2.12
C VAL A 70 -9.96 7.88 3.25
N PHE A 71 -9.52 7.42 4.42
CA PHE A 71 -9.32 8.29 5.57
C PHE A 71 -7.86 8.43 5.99
N CYS A 72 -6.96 7.60 5.45
CA CYS A 72 -5.54 7.69 5.72
C CYS A 72 -4.78 7.07 4.56
N TRP A 73 -3.70 7.72 4.13
CA TRP A 73 -2.85 7.20 3.06
C TRP A 73 -1.47 7.80 3.16
N GLY A 74 -0.50 7.15 2.55
CA GLY A 74 0.88 7.62 2.56
C GLY A 74 1.83 6.50 2.19
N TYR A 75 3.04 6.54 2.73
CA TYR A 75 4.01 5.48 2.53
C TYR A 75 4.34 4.81 3.86
N GLU A 76 4.88 3.62 3.75
CA GLU A 76 5.29 2.86 4.92
C GLU A 76 6.53 2.04 4.57
N SER A 77 7.47 1.96 5.49
CA SER A 77 8.64 1.11 5.29
C SER A 77 8.31 -0.31 5.75
N VAL A 78 8.71 -1.28 4.94
CA VAL A 78 8.52 -2.69 5.24
C VAL A 78 9.87 -3.37 5.19
N ALA A 79 10.20 -4.11 6.21
CA ALA A 79 11.46 -4.83 6.28
C ALA A 79 11.24 -6.31 5.98
N GLU A 80 12.16 -6.87 5.21
CA GLU A 80 12.23 -8.31 4.99
C GLU A 80 13.43 -8.83 5.75
N ALA A 81 13.18 -9.63 6.78
CA ALA A 81 14.25 -10.25 7.55
C ALA A 81 14.75 -11.51 6.85
N ARG A 82 16.05 -11.65 6.76
CA ARG A 82 16.69 -12.81 6.15
C ARG A 82 17.74 -13.39 7.07
#